data_685595bd3ced8edb24d8ea8bf9f7b021
#
_entry.id   685595bd3ced8edb24d8ea8bf9f7b021
#
_cell.length_a   1.000
_cell.length_b   1.000
_cell.length_c   1.000
_cell.angle_alpha   90.00
_cell.angle_beta   90.00
_cell.angle_gamma   90.00
#
_symmetry.space_group_name_H-M   'P 1'
#
loop_
_entity.id
_entity.type
_entity.pdbx_description
1 polymer ?
#
loop_
_entity_poly.entity_id
_entity_poly.type
_entity_poly.pdbx_seq_one_letter_code
_entity_poly.pdbx_strand_id
1 'polypeptide(L)'
;SQDLKFGKKIIDTKLGSRAAMHAYPFFEIGLGAPASENTGDVLMGTIGWTGNYRFTFEVDNAGNLRVISGINPYASAYELKPNEWFVTPEFIFTLSNQGTGKASRDIHDWARNYQIKDGKGDRLTLLNNWESTGFNFNEKKLEELMKEAKHLGVDMFLLDDGWFANKHPRQNDKAGLGDWEVTHDKLPNGIPHLVQAAKDAGVKFGIWIEPEMVNPKSELFEKHPDWAI
;
A
#
# COMPACT_ATOMS: atom_id res chain seq x y z
N SER A 1 -20.57 7.20 9.03
CA SER A 1 -21.51 6.06 9.05
C SER A 1 -22.80 6.44 8.34
N GLN A 2 -23.47 5.44 7.77
CA GLN A 2 -24.74 5.61 7.07
C GLN A 2 -25.61 4.38 7.29
N ASP A 3 -26.91 4.57 7.56
CA ASP A 3 -27.85 3.47 7.65
C ASP A 3 -28.07 2.83 6.26
N LEU A 4 -28.01 1.52 6.23
CA LEU A 4 -28.40 0.74 5.05
C LEU A 4 -29.92 0.51 5.10
N LYS A 5 -30.62 1.06 4.12
CA LYS A 5 -32.07 0.89 3.93
C LYS A 5 -32.32 0.20 2.60
N PHE A 6 -33.58 -0.12 2.30
CA PHE A 6 -33.97 -0.64 0.99
C PHE A 6 -33.27 0.10 -0.15
N GLY A 7 -32.59 -0.65 -1.02
CA GLY A 7 -31.82 -0.13 -2.13
C GLY A 7 -30.38 -0.61 -2.14
N LYS A 8 -29.50 0.15 -2.80
CA LYS A 8 -28.09 -0.23 -2.99
C LYS A 8 -27.17 0.88 -2.49
N LYS A 9 -26.10 0.48 -1.79
CA LYS A 9 -24.92 1.31 -1.51
C LYS A 9 -23.71 0.68 -2.19
N ILE A 10 -22.93 1.51 -2.86
CA ILE A 10 -21.70 1.08 -3.54
C ILE A 10 -20.51 1.79 -2.92
N ILE A 11 -19.43 1.04 -2.68
CA ILE A 11 -18.09 1.54 -2.39
C ILE A 11 -17.20 0.99 -3.48
N ASP A 12 -16.58 1.87 -4.27
CA ASP A 12 -15.71 1.44 -5.36
C ASP A 12 -14.57 2.44 -5.61
N THR A 13 -13.61 2.01 -6.41
CA THR A 13 -12.56 2.85 -6.94
C THR A 13 -12.27 2.56 -8.40
N LYS A 14 -11.77 3.57 -9.12
CA LYS A 14 -11.45 3.55 -10.54
C LYS A 14 -10.04 4.11 -10.83
N LEU A 15 -9.20 4.16 -9.81
CA LEU A 15 -7.88 4.81 -9.87
C LEU A 15 -6.72 3.85 -10.21
N GLY A 16 -7.02 2.62 -10.64
CA GLY A 16 -6.01 1.63 -11.03
C GLY A 16 -5.04 1.31 -9.90
N SER A 17 -3.76 1.55 -10.10
CA SER A 17 -2.70 1.26 -9.11
C SER A 17 -2.82 2.04 -7.80
N ARG A 18 -3.56 3.15 -7.79
CA ARG A 18 -3.90 3.94 -6.60
C ARG A 18 -5.29 3.64 -6.06
N ALA A 19 -5.74 2.42 -6.18
CA ALA A 19 -7.10 2.00 -5.88
C ALA A 19 -7.58 2.37 -4.47
N ALA A 20 -6.71 2.35 -3.47
CA ALA A 20 -7.05 2.70 -2.09
C ALA A 20 -7.06 4.20 -1.78
N MET A 21 -6.72 5.09 -2.73
CA MET A 21 -6.49 6.51 -2.46
C MET A 21 -7.75 7.25 -1.97
N HIS A 22 -8.93 6.93 -2.51
CA HIS A 22 -10.19 7.61 -2.17
C HIS A 22 -11.15 6.73 -1.38
N ALA A 23 -11.04 5.42 -1.51
CA ALA A 23 -11.86 4.46 -0.78
C ALA A 23 -11.01 3.23 -0.48
N TYR A 24 -10.99 2.81 0.77
CA TYR A 24 -10.27 1.61 1.16
C TYR A 24 -11.06 0.36 0.76
N PRO A 25 -10.42 -0.73 0.32
CA PRO A 25 -11.06 -2.01 0.01
C PRO A 25 -11.50 -2.75 1.29
N PHE A 26 -12.26 -2.07 2.12
CA PHE A 26 -12.64 -2.51 3.44
C PHE A 26 -14.00 -1.93 3.84
N PHE A 27 -14.80 -2.70 4.57
CA PHE A 27 -16.06 -2.23 5.13
C PHE A 27 -16.34 -2.83 6.50
N GLU A 28 -17.18 -2.12 7.24
CA GLU A 28 -17.72 -2.51 8.53
C GLU A 28 -19.21 -2.22 8.55
N ILE A 29 -20.01 -3.19 8.96
CA ILE A 29 -21.47 -3.07 9.08
C ILE A 29 -21.90 -3.53 10.46
N GLY A 30 -22.51 -2.64 11.24
CA GLY A 30 -23.25 -3.00 12.44
C GLY A 30 -24.58 -3.65 12.04
N LEU A 31 -24.88 -4.83 12.58
CA LEU A 31 -26.08 -5.58 12.29
C LEU A 31 -27.16 -5.31 13.37
N GLY A 32 -28.29 -4.76 12.95
CA GLY A 32 -29.41 -4.44 13.83
C GLY A 32 -29.29 -3.12 14.60
N ALA A 33 -28.13 -2.80 15.14
CA ALA A 33 -27.85 -1.55 15.85
C ALA A 33 -26.40 -1.09 15.61
N PRO A 34 -26.06 0.19 15.85
CA PRO A 34 -24.68 0.63 15.81
C PRO A 34 -23.83 -0.17 16.80
N ALA A 35 -22.72 -0.72 16.31
CA ALA A 35 -21.75 -1.42 17.15
C ALA A 35 -20.77 -0.46 17.80
N SER A 36 -20.20 -0.89 18.94
CA SER A 36 -19.08 -0.22 19.60
C SER A 36 -17.82 -1.08 19.50
N GLU A 37 -16.71 -0.61 20.06
CA GLU A 37 -15.47 -1.35 20.16
C GLU A 37 -15.66 -2.74 20.79
N ASN A 38 -16.48 -2.85 21.84
CA ASN A 38 -16.61 -4.04 22.66
C ASN A 38 -17.99 -4.72 22.63
N THR A 39 -18.97 -4.15 21.94
CA THR A 39 -20.34 -4.67 21.90
C THR A 39 -21.00 -4.46 20.55
N GLY A 40 -21.96 -5.35 20.25
CA GLY A 40 -22.76 -5.32 19.03
C GLY A 40 -22.32 -6.34 18.00
N ASP A 41 -23.24 -6.66 17.10
CA ASP A 41 -23.01 -7.60 16.00
C ASP A 41 -22.41 -6.85 14.81
N VAL A 42 -21.29 -7.32 14.30
CA VAL A 42 -20.52 -6.68 13.23
C VAL A 42 -20.18 -7.67 12.13
N LEU A 43 -20.47 -7.30 10.90
CA LEU A 43 -19.88 -7.89 9.70
C LEU A 43 -18.75 -6.96 9.22
N MET A 44 -17.54 -7.47 9.16
CA MET A 44 -16.36 -6.74 8.68
C MET A 44 -15.74 -7.51 7.54
N GLY A 45 -15.30 -6.82 6.46
CA GLY A 45 -14.75 -7.52 5.32
C GLY A 45 -13.86 -6.69 4.42
N THR A 46 -13.06 -7.40 3.62
CA THR A 46 -12.13 -6.86 2.63
C THR A 46 -12.06 -7.76 1.40
N ILE A 47 -11.36 -7.31 0.37
CA ILE A 47 -11.09 -8.09 -0.85
C ILE A 47 -9.58 -8.23 -1.03
N GLY A 48 -9.10 -9.41 -1.40
CA GLY A 48 -7.71 -9.70 -1.74
C GLY A 48 -7.36 -9.24 -3.16
N TRP A 49 -7.46 -7.93 -3.40
CA TRP A 49 -7.25 -7.32 -4.71
C TRP A 49 -6.57 -5.95 -4.59
N THR A 50 -5.57 -5.70 -5.42
CA THR A 50 -4.80 -4.45 -5.40
C THR A 50 -5.24 -3.41 -6.45
N GLY A 51 -6.09 -3.80 -7.41
CA GLY A 51 -6.61 -2.92 -8.45
C GLY A 51 -7.99 -2.34 -8.13
N ASN A 52 -8.66 -1.87 -9.16
CA ASN A 52 -10.02 -1.32 -9.04
C ASN A 52 -11.00 -2.38 -8.51
N TYR A 53 -11.68 -2.07 -7.43
CA TYR A 53 -12.63 -2.96 -6.77
C TYR A 53 -14.02 -2.32 -6.65
N ARG A 54 -15.02 -3.15 -6.35
CA ARG A 54 -16.38 -2.73 -6.01
C ARG A 54 -16.97 -3.62 -4.93
N PHE A 55 -17.49 -2.98 -3.87
CA PHE A 55 -18.47 -3.58 -2.96
C PHE A 55 -19.84 -3.03 -3.27
N THR A 56 -20.83 -3.91 -3.36
CA THR A 56 -22.26 -3.54 -3.45
C THR A 56 -22.98 -4.12 -2.26
N PHE A 57 -23.62 -3.26 -1.48
CA PHE A 57 -24.49 -3.61 -0.37
C PHE A 57 -25.93 -3.39 -0.83
N GLU A 58 -26.69 -4.46 -0.91
CA GLU A 58 -28.05 -4.44 -1.42
C GLU A 58 -28.99 -4.91 -0.32
N VAL A 59 -29.97 -4.08 0.04
CA VAL A 59 -31.02 -4.43 0.99
C VAL A 59 -32.31 -4.54 0.22
N ASP A 60 -32.95 -5.71 0.26
CA ASP A 60 -34.24 -5.97 -0.40
C ASP A 60 -35.44 -5.42 0.40
N ASN A 61 -36.64 -5.58 -0.15
CA ASN A 61 -37.86 -5.11 0.49
C ASN A 61 -38.26 -5.93 1.73
N ALA A 62 -37.66 -7.10 1.94
CA ALA A 62 -37.81 -7.91 3.14
C ALA A 62 -36.72 -7.60 4.22
N GLY A 63 -35.80 -6.70 3.93
CA GLY A 63 -34.72 -6.34 4.85
C GLY A 63 -33.50 -7.26 4.78
N ASN A 64 -33.42 -8.16 3.79
CA ASN A 64 -32.24 -9.00 3.64
C ASN A 64 -31.08 -8.24 3.03
N LEU A 65 -29.91 -8.37 3.66
CA LEU A 65 -28.66 -7.81 3.16
C LEU A 65 -27.94 -8.80 2.24
N ARG A 66 -27.56 -8.33 1.06
CA ARG A 66 -26.61 -9.00 0.16
C ARG A 66 -25.35 -8.14 0.03
N VAL A 67 -24.19 -8.77 0.21
CA VAL A 67 -22.88 -8.15 -0.04
C VAL A 67 -22.25 -8.82 -1.26
N ILE A 68 -21.92 -8.02 -2.27
CA ILE A 68 -21.23 -8.46 -3.48
C ILE A 68 -19.89 -7.76 -3.52
N SER A 69 -18.80 -8.53 -3.64
CA SER A 69 -17.44 -8.05 -3.70
C SER A 69 -16.78 -8.54 -4.98
N GLY A 70 -15.98 -7.70 -5.64
CA GLY A 70 -15.26 -8.09 -6.84
C GLY A 70 -14.44 -6.99 -7.49
N ILE A 71 -13.84 -7.34 -8.63
CA ILE A 71 -13.16 -6.39 -9.51
C ILE A 71 -14.20 -5.39 -10.04
N ASN A 72 -13.82 -4.10 -10.06
CA ASN A 72 -14.69 -3.09 -10.64
C ASN A 72 -14.81 -3.31 -12.15
N PRO A 73 -16.01 -3.39 -12.73
CA PRO A 73 -16.21 -3.56 -14.17
C PRO A 73 -15.84 -2.31 -14.99
N TYR A 74 -15.51 -1.19 -14.34
CA TYR A 74 -15.09 0.02 -15.03
C TYR A 74 -13.78 -0.19 -15.79
N ALA A 75 -13.79 0.09 -17.10
CA ALA A 75 -12.64 -0.09 -18.00
C ALA A 75 -11.95 -1.46 -17.85
N SER A 76 -12.71 -2.51 -17.54
CA SER A 76 -12.20 -3.85 -17.29
C SER A 76 -13.11 -4.87 -17.97
N ALA A 77 -12.50 -5.75 -18.78
CA ALA A 77 -13.19 -6.86 -19.40
C ALA A 77 -12.25 -8.08 -19.41
N TYR A 78 -12.85 -9.25 -19.25
CA TYR A 78 -12.13 -10.52 -19.35
C TYR A 78 -12.90 -11.45 -20.28
N GLU A 79 -12.22 -11.93 -21.32
CA GLU A 79 -12.76 -12.94 -22.23
C GLU A 79 -12.39 -14.34 -21.74
N LEU A 80 -13.36 -15.04 -21.14
CA LEU A 80 -13.18 -16.41 -20.69
C LEU A 80 -13.45 -17.37 -21.85
N LYS A 81 -12.42 -18.04 -22.35
CA LYS A 81 -12.52 -19.01 -23.42
C LYS A 81 -13.06 -20.36 -22.91
N PRO A 82 -13.63 -21.19 -23.82
CA PRO A 82 -14.04 -22.54 -23.44
C PRO A 82 -12.91 -23.33 -22.79
N ASN A 83 -13.19 -24.01 -21.68
CA ASN A 83 -12.26 -24.78 -20.85
C ASN A 83 -11.16 -23.96 -20.13
N GLU A 84 -11.26 -22.64 -20.07
CA GLU A 84 -10.43 -21.79 -19.23
C GLU A 84 -11.07 -21.54 -17.87
N TRP A 85 -10.25 -21.11 -16.91
CA TRP A 85 -10.66 -20.77 -15.56
C TRP A 85 -10.38 -19.29 -15.31
N PHE A 86 -11.33 -18.62 -14.67
CA PHE A 86 -11.14 -17.30 -14.09
C PHE A 86 -11.23 -17.40 -12.57
N VAL A 87 -10.14 -17.12 -11.89
CA VAL A 87 -10.10 -17.08 -10.41
C VAL A 87 -10.43 -15.67 -9.96
N THR A 88 -11.53 -15.51 -9.25
CA THR A 88 -11.92 -14.23 -8.67
C THR A 88 -10.98 -13.88 -7.51
N PRO A 89 -10.82 -12.58 -7.17
CA PRO A 89 -10.18 -12.20 -5.91
C PRO A 89 -10.88 -12.83 -4.71
N GLU A 90 -10.10 -13.14 -3.68
CA GLU A 90 -10.65 -13.65 -2.42
C GLU A 90 -11.48 -12.57 -1.73
N PHE A 91 -12.66 -12.95 -1.25
CA PHE A 91 -13.47 -12.14 -0.35
C PHE A 91 -13.28 -12.64 1.07
N ILE A 92 -12.70 -11.80 1.91
CA ILE A 92 -12.35 -12.11 3.30
C ILE A 92 -13.33 -11.38 4.20
N PHE A 93 -13.99 -12.09 5.12
CA PHE A 93 -14.91 -11.47 6.07
C PHE A 93 -14.92 -12.19 7.41
N THR A 94 -15.35 -11.48 8.43
CA THR A 94 -15.62 -12.01 9.77
C THR A 94 -16.94 -11.49 10.32
N LEU A 95 -17.54 -12.28 11.20
CA LEU A 95 -18.70 -11.91 11.98
C LEU A 95 -18.32 -11.91 13.46
N SER A 96 -18.63 -10.84 14.16
CA SER A 96 -18.38 -10.70 15.60
C SER A 96 -19.64 -10.25 16.32
N ASN A 97 -19.93 -10.83 17.47
CA ASN A 97 -20.94 -10.37 18.42
C ASN A 97 -20.30 -9.62 19.62
N GLN A 98 -19.01 -9.35 19.55
CA GLN A 98 -18.22 -8.67 20.56
C GLN A 98 -17.63 -7.34 20.04
N GLY A 99 -18.37 -6.67 19.16
CA GLY A 99 -18.02 -5.37 18.62
C GLY A 99 -16.93 -5.36 17.56
N THR A 100 -16.53 -4.16 17.18
CA THR A 100 -15.61 -3.89 16.08
C THR A 100 -14.17 -4.30 16.40
N GLY A 101 -13.76 -4.21 17.66
CA GLY A 101 -12.43 -4.60 18.12
C GLY A 101 -12.15 -6.08 17.96
N LYS A 102 -13.13 -6.96 18.24
CA LYS A 102 -12.98 -8.40 18.00
C LYS A 102 -12.93 -8.68 16.49
N ALA A 103 -13.82 -8.10 15.70
CA ALA A 103 -13.82 -8.25 14.25
C ALA A 103 -12.49 -7.80 13.63
N SER A 104 -11.94 -6.68 14.07
CA SER A 104 -10.63 -6.17 13.66
C SER A 104 -9.50 -7.17 13.98
N ARG A 105 -9.47 -7.71 15.21
CA ARG A 105 -8.46 -8.71 15.61
C ARG A 105 -8.54 -9.98 14.77
N ASP A 106 -9.74 -10.42 14.38
CA ASP A 106 -9.90 -11.60 13.51
C ASP A 106 -9.28 -11.38 12.13
N ILE A 107 -9.50 -10.19 11.53
CA ILE A 107 -8.85 -9.82 10.26
C ILE A 107 -7.33 -9.70 10.43
N HIS A 108 -6.83 -9.15 11.53
CA HIS A 108 -5.39 -9.10 11.82
C HIS A 108 -4.78 -10.50 11.97
N ASP A 109 -5.47 -11.43 12.63
CA ASP A 109 -5.00 -12.80 12.79
C ASP A 109 -5.00 -13.55 11.47
N TRP A 110 -6.03 -13.35 10.63
CA TRP A 110 -6.02 -13.84 9.27
C TRP A 110 -4.83 -13.30 8.48
N ALA A 111 -4.61 -11.99 8.49
CA ALA A 111 -3.51 -11.35 7.77
C ALA A 111 -2.13 -11.91 8.20
N ARG A 112 -1.90 -12.05 9.52
CA ARG A 112 -0.65 -12.59 10.06
C ARG A 112 -0.43 -14.06 9.68
N ASN A 113 -1.49 -14.86 9.63
CA ASN A 113 -1.36 -16.28 9.39
C ASN A 113 -1.30 -16.67 7.92
N TYR A 114 -1.93 -15.89 7.03
CA TYR A 114 -2.18 -16.30 5.64
C TYR A 114 -1.77 -15.30 4.59
N GLN A 115 -1.66 -14.01 4.90
CA GLN A 115 -1.45 -12.97 3.90
C GLN A 115 -0.04 -12.36 3.95
N ILE A 116 0.48 -12.10 5.13
CA ILE A 116 1.75 -11.40 5.29
C ILE A 116 2.88 -12.42 5.34
N LYS A 117 3.88 -12.25 4.46
CA LYS A 117 5.11 -13.03 4.53
C LYS A 117 5.77 -12.83 5.91
N ASP A 118 6.08 -13.93 6.57
CA ASP A 118 6.61 -13.92 7.94
C ASP A 118 5.74 -13.12 8.93
N GLY A 119 4.42 -13.28 8.81
CA GLY A 119 3.43 -12.48 9.54
C GLY A 119 3.50 -12.59 11.06
N LYS A 120 4.14 -13.65 11.59
CA LYS A 120 4.38 -13.87 13.03
C LYS A 120 5.76 -13.40 13.49
N GLY A 121 6.64 -13.02 12.56
CA GLY A 121 7.96 -12.49 12.87
C GLY A 121 7.89 -11.06 13.42
N ASP A 122 9.00 -10.62 13.99
CA ASP A 122 9.14 -9.27 14.52
C ASP A 122 8.99 -8.22 13.42
N ARG A 123 8.37 -7.10 13.76
CA ARG A 123 8.34 -5.92 12.93
C ARG A 123 9.46 -4.99 13.36
N LEU A 124 10.33 -4.67 12.41
CA LEU A 124 11.49 -3.83 12.65
C LEU A 124 11.05 -2.38 12.88
N THR A 125 11.70 -1.72 13.83
CA THR A 125 11.65 -0.27 13.92
C THR A 125 12.41 0.34 12.76
N LEU A 126 11.90 1.43 12.17
CA LEU A 126 12.45 2.01 10.95
C LEU A 126 12.64 3.52 11.11
N LEU A 127 13.81 4.01 10.69
CA LEU A 127 14.09 5.42 10.49
C LEU A 127 14.16 5.70 8.99
N ASN A 128 13.26 6.57 8.53
CA ASN A 128 13.25 7.10 7.17
C ASN A 128 13.92 8.49 7.19
N ASN A 129 14.80 8.78 6.22
CA ASN A 129 15.51 10.06 6.21
C ASN A 129 14.67 11.24 5.70
N TRP A 130 13.49 11.01 5.10
CA TRP A 130 12.74 12.05 4.40
C TRP A 130 12.46 13.29 5.23
N GLU A 131 11.89 13.13 6.42
CA GLU A 131 11.52 14.25 7.29
C GLU A 131 12.74 15.06 7.78
N SER A 132 13.94 14.44 7.83
CA SER A 132 15.15 15.11 8.28
C SER A 132 15.95 15.77 7.16
N THR A 133 15.87 15.25 5.93
CA THR A 133 16.73 15.68 4.83
C THR A 133 16.00 16.14 3.58
N GLY A 134 14.81 15.61 3.31
CA GLY A 134 14.18 15.72 2.00
C GLY A 134 15.17 15.29 0.90
N PHE A 135 15.26 16.08 -0.14
CA PHE A 135 16.21 15.86 -1.25
C PHE A 135 17.66 16.25 -0.93
N ASN A 136 17.93 16.89 0.22
CA ASN A 136 19.24 17.46 0.55
C ASN A 136 20.08 16.48 1.41
N PHE A 137 20.68 15.50 0.77
CA PHE A 137 21.58 14.54 1.39
C PHE A 137 22.74 14.15 0.47
N ASN A 138 23.76 13.55 1.06
CA ASN A 138 24.88 12.88 0.41
C ASN A 138 25.28 11.63 1.22
N GLU A 139 26.20 10.83 0.71
CA GLU A 139 26.68 9.60 1.38
C GLU A 139 27.04 9.82 2.84
N LYS A 140 27.88 10.82 3.13
CA LYS A 140 28.36 11.10 4.49
C LYS A 140 27.21 11.37 5.47
N LYS A 141 26.24 12.19 5.06
CA LYS A 141 25.07 12.50 5.89
C LYS A 141 24.22 11.26 6.16
N LEU A 142 24.03 10.39 5.16
CA LEU A 142 23.29 9.13 5.33
C LEU A 142 24.03 8.18 6.27
N GLU A 143 25.34 8.05 6.16
CA GLU A 143 26.16 7.23 7.08
C GLU A 143 26.08 7.73 8.53
N GLU A 144 26.08 9.05 8.74
CA GLU A 144 25.88 9.65 10.06
C GLU A 144 24.50 9.28 10.61
N LEU A 145 23.43 9.43 9.80
CA LEU A 145 22.07 9.06 10.21
C LEU A 145 21.91 7.56 10.52
N MET A 146 22.60 6.68 9.79
CA MET A 146 22.58 5.22 10.08
C MET A 146 23.20 4.92 11.45
N LYS A 147 24.30 5.60 11.81
CA LYS A 147 24.96 5.46 13.13
C LYS A 147 24.05 5.97 14.24
N GLU A 148 23.42 7.12 14.05
CA GLU A 148 22.46 7.69 15.00
C GLU A 148 21.22 6.79 15.14
N ALA A 149 20.68 6.24 14.04
CA ALA A 149 19.58 5.27 14.08
C ALA A 149 19.93 4.09 14.99
N LYS A 150 21.11 3.52 14.84
CA LYS A 150 21.58 2.44 15.71
C LYS A 150 21.72 2.85 17.17
N HIS A 151 22.27 4.04 17.43
CA HIS A 151 22.38 4.58 18.77
C HIS A 151 21.01 4.73 19.47
N LEU A 152 19.99 5.09 18.71
CA LEU A 152 18.59 5.19 19.16
C LEU A 152 17.90 3.82 19.28
N GLY A 153 18.54 2.72 18.92
CA GLY A 153 17.95 1.37 18.97
C GLY A 153 17.05 1.03 17.78
N VAL A 154 17.17 1.76 16.67
CA VAL A 154 16.40 1.49 15.44
C VAL A 154 17.02 0.30 14.69
N ASP A 155 16.18 -0.55 14.10
CA ASP A 155 16.61 -1.78 13.43
C ASP A 155 16.94 -1.59 11.95
N MET A 156 16.30 -0.63 11.28
CA MET A 156 16.37 -0.41 9.84
C MET A 156 16.46 1.07 9.50
N PHE A 157 17.36 1.42 8.59
CA PHE A 157 17.41 2.71 7.92
C PHE A 157 16.80 2.58 6.52
N LEU A 158 15.88 3.47 6.15
CA LEU A 158 15.28 3.53 4.82
C LEU A 158 15.69 4.82 4.12
N LEU A 159 16.37 4.66 2.97
CA LEU A 159 16.68 5.75 2.06
C LEU A 159 15.45 6.08 1.23
N ASP A 160 14.93 7.28 1.41
CA ASP A 160 13.75 7.78 0.70
C ASP A 160 14.09 8.45 -0.62
N ASP A 161 13.18 9.21 -1.19
CA ASP A 161 13.24 9.87 -2.49
C ASP A 161 14.51 10.72 -2.69
N GLY A 162 14.97 10.82 -3.93
CA GLY A 162 16.10 11.66 -4.33
C GLY A 162 17.44 10.94 -4.49
N TRP A 163 17.49 9.61 -4.36
CA TRP A 163 18.70 8.81 -4.54
C TRP A 163 19.02 8.45 -6.00
N PHE A 164 18.14 8.78 -6.94
CA PHE A 164 18.15 8.34 -8.32
C PHE A 164 18.15 9.51 -9.31
N ALA A 165 18.25 9.19 -10.61
CA ALA A 165 18.25 10.08 -11.78
C ALA A 165 19.52 10.94 -11.95
N ASN A 166 20.13 10.84 -13.16
CA ASN A 166 21.32 11.57 -13.53
C ASN A 166 21.05 12.67 -14.56
N LYS A 167 20.41 12.37 -15.69
CA LYS A 167 20.11 13.35 -16.74
C LYS A 167 19.12 14.41 -16.29
N HIS A 168 18.11 14.00 -15.54
CA HIS A 168 17.08 14.87 -14.94
C HIS A 168 17.15 14.73 -13.42
N PRO A 169 18.11 15.38 -12.72
CA PRO A 169 18.39 15.11 -11.31
C PRO A 169 17.16 15.28 -10.41
N ARG A 170 16.94 14.30 -9.54
CA ARG A 170 15.86 14.29 -8.55
C ARG A 170 16.18 15.19 -7.37
N GLN A 171 16.12 16.51 -7.58
CA GLN A 171 16.33 17.54 -6.55
C GLN A 171 15.01 18.10 -5.99
N ASN A 172 13.91 17.71 -6.57
CA ASN A 172 12.53 18.02 -6.19
C ASN A 172 11.60 17.05 -6.92
N ASP A 173 10.30 17.13 -6.66
CA ASP A 173 9.25 16.25 -7.20
C ASP A 173 8.89 16.48 -8.69
N LYS A 174 9.55 17.41 -9.38
CA LYS A 174 9.21 17.82 -10.76
C LYS A 174 10.02 17.13 -11.86
N ALA A 175 11.03 16.34 -11.49
CA ALA A 175 11.92 15.66 -12.44
C ALA A 175 12.44 14.33 -11.88
N GLY A 176 12.89 13.46 -12.79
CA GLY A 176 13.65 12.26 -12.50
C GLY A 176 12.85 11.03 -12.05
N LEU A 177 11.57 11.17 -11.68
CA LEU A 177 10.77 10.02 -11.27
C LEU A 177 10.55 9.07 -12.45
N GLY A 178 10.95 7.82 -12.29
CA GLY A 178 11.02 6.78 -13.33
C GLY A 178 12.44 6.36 -13.68
N ASP A 179 13.44 7.19 -13.42
CA ASP A 179 14.84 6.93 -13.74
C ASP A 179 15.55 6.31 -12.52
N TRP A 180 15.32 5.03 -12.27
CA TRP A 180 15.77 4.29 -11.08
C TRP A 180 17.27 3.95 -11.11
N GLU A 181 18.09 4.82 -11.64
CA GLU A 181 19.55 4.74 -11.60
C GLU A 181 20.10 5.65 -10.51
N VAL A 182 21.06 5.15 -9.71
CA VAL A 182 21.64 5.92 -8.61
C VAL A 182 22.25 7.24 -9.12
N THR A 183 21.95 8.33 -8.43
CA THR A 183 22.54 9.64 -8.74
C THR A 183 23.96 9.75 -8.22
N HIS A 184 24.94 9.88 -9.13
CA HIS A 184 26.36 9.93 -8.78
C HIS A 184 26.78 11.20 -8.07
N ASP A 185 26.06 12.31 -8.26
CA ASP A 185 26.34 13.57 -7.58
C ASP A 185 26.20 13.49 -6.06
N LYS A 186 25.20 12.75 -5.58
CA LYS A 186 24.95 12.58 -4.14
C LYS A 186 25.59 11.32 -3.57
N LEU A 187 25.65 10.26 -4.40
CA LEU A 187 26.03 8.90 -4.02
C LEU A 187 27.12 8.37 -4.96
N PRO A 188 28.32 8.95 -4.93
CA PRO A 188 29.40 8.61 -5.87
C PRO A 188 29.86 7.16 -5.77
N ASN A 189 29.74 6.52 -4.60
CA ASN A 189 30.07 5.09 -4.41
C ASN A 189 28.87 4.16 -4.54
N GLY A 190 27.69 4.70 -4.82
CA GLY A 190 26.48 3.96 -5.15
C GLY A 190 25.78 3.27 -3.97
N ILE A 191 24.71 2.56 -4.28
CA ILE A 191 23.90 1.84 -3.27
C ILE A 191 24.67 0.73 -2.53
N PRO A 192 25.57 -0.05 -3.18
CA PRO A 192 26.34 -1.07 -2.46
C PRO A 192 27.18 -0.51 -1.30
N HIS A 193 27.72 0.70 -1.45
CA HIS A 193 28.45 1.40 -0.39
C HIS A 193 27.53 1.70 0.80
N LEU A 194 26.33 2.23 0.56
CA LEU A 194 25.36 2.53 1.62
C LEU A 194 24.86 1.25 2.33
N VAL A 195 24.67 0.17 1.58
CA VAL A 195 24.31 -1.14 2.16
C VAL A 195 25.42 -1.62 3.12
N GLN A 196 26.69 -1.46 2.72
CA GLN A 196 27.81 -1.82 3.58
C GLN A 196 27.89 -0.90 4.82
N ALA A 197 27.72 0.42 4.62
CA ALA A 197 27.71 1.38 5.72
C ALA A 197 26.60 1.09 6.75
N ALA A 198 25.40 0.74 6.29
CA ALA A 198 24.31 0.33 7.16
C ALA A 198 24.66 -0.94 7.96
N LYS A 199 25.26 -1.94 7.29
CA LYS A 199 25.74 -3.17 7.94
C LYS A 199 26.78 -2.87 9.00
N ASP A 200 27.77 -2.01 8.70
CA ASP A 200 28.82 -1.63 9.62
C ASP A 200 28.28 -0.81 10.81
N ALA A 201 27.24 0.00 10.58
CA ALA A 201 26.50 0.70 11.63
C ALA A 201 25.62 -0.26 12.46
N GLY A 202 25.32 -1.47 11.99
CA GLY A 202 24.49 -2.48 12.66
C GLY A 202 22.98 -2.25 12.49
N VAL A 203 22.56 -1.64 11.38
CA VAL A 203 21.17 -1.49 10.97
C VAL A 203 20.93 -2.18 9.62
N LYS A 204 19.70 -2.60 9.34
CA LYS A 204 19.31 -3.04 8.00
C LYS A 204 19.14 -1.84 7.07
N PHE A 205 19.32 -2.05 5.76
CA PHE A 205 19.12 -1.04 4.73
C PHE A 205 17.82 -1.29 3.97
N GLY A 206 17.04 -0.26 3.77
CA GLY A 206 15.87 -0.23 2.89
C GLY A 206 15.99 0.92 1.89
N ILE A 207 15.27 0.82 0.79
CA ILE A 207 15.23 1.84 -0.26
C ILE A 207 13.79 2.05 -0.72
N TRP A 208 13.41 3.32 -0.91
CA TRP A 208 12.10 3.71 -1.40
C TRP A 208 12.06 3.71 -2.93
N ILE A 209 10.96 3.25 -3.48
CA ILE A 209 10.62 3.36 -4.91
C ILE A 209 9.14 3.67 -5.08
N GLU A 210 8.79 4.42 -6.15
CA GLU A 210 7.41 4.76 -6.56
C GLU A 210 7.19 4.36 -8.03
N PRO A 211 7.05 3.07 -8.35
CA PRO A 211 7.04 2.58 -9.73
C PRO A 211 5.74 2.87 -10.49
N GLU A 212 4.69 3.32 -9.82
CA GLU A 212 3.39 3.66 -10.41
C GLU A 212 3.33 5.05 -11.03
N MET A 213 4.38 5.87 -10.87
CA MET A 213 4.41 7.26 -11.32
C MET A 213 5.67 7.52 -12.16
N VAL A 214 5.55 8.47 -13.07
CA VAL A 214 6.63 8.96 -13.92
C VAL A 214 6.54 10.48 -14.07
N ASN A 215 7.68 11.17 -14.05
CA ASN A 215 7.72 12.58 -14.43
C ASN A 215 7.84 12.72 -15.96
N PRO A 216 7.17 13.71 -16.58
CA PRO A 216 7.47 14.07 -17.98
C PRO A 216 8.94 14.45 -18.20
N LYS A 217 9.60 14.96 -17.17
CA LYS A 217 11.03 15.23 -17.12
C LYS A 217 11.79 14.01 -16.56
N SER A 218 11.84 12.93 -17.34
CA SER A 218 12.61 11.71 -17.07
C SER A 218 13.06 11.05 -18.36
N GLU A 219 14.13 10.29 -18.33
CA GLU A 219 14.57 9.48 -19.48
C GLU A 219 13.58 8.36 -19.81
N LEU A 220 12.89 7.84 -18.77
CA LEU A 220 11.83 6.84 -18.97
C LEU A 220 10.70 7.40 -19.82
N PHE A 221 10.20 8.59 -19.50
CA PHE A 221 9.13 9.22 -20.27
C PHE A 221 9.59 9.63 -21.68
N GLU A 222 10.84 10.08 -21.85
CA GLU A 222 11.40 10.37 -23.17
C GLU A 222 11.44 9.14 -24.08
N LYS A 223 11.72 7.95 -23.51
CA LYS A 223 11.81 6.68 -24.24
C LYS A 223 10.44 6.04 -24.47
N HIS A 224 9.54 6.20 -23.53
CA HIS A 224 8.24 5.50 -23.47
C HIS A 224 7.10 6.44 -23.06
N PRO A 225 6.81 7.51 -23.83
CA PRO A 225 5.70 8.40 -23.52
C PRO A 225 4.33 7.70 -23.62
N ASP A 226 4.27 6.59 -24.37
CA ASP A 226 3.09 5.74 -24.56
C ASP A 226 2.74 4.88 -23.33
N TRP A 227 3.61 4.82 -22.32
CA TRP A 227 3.33 4.11 -21.06
C TRP A 227 2.57 4.95 -20.05
N ALA A 228 2.53 6.27 -20.24
CA ALA A 228 1.76 7.15 -19.37
C ALA A 228 0.26 7.13 -19.74
N ILE A 229 -0.60 7.04 -18.73
CA ILE A 229 -2.06 7.01 -18.85
C ILE A 229 -2.65 8.39 -18.57
#